data_892a1f1a27333b77ff25c68e80bbc8a6
#
_entry.id   892a1f1a27333b77ff25c68e80bbc8a6
#
_cell.length_a   1.000
_cell.length_b   1.000
_cell.length_c   1.000
_cell.angle_alpha   90.00
_cell.angle_beta   90.00
_cell.angle_gamma   90.00
#
_symmetry.space_group_name_H-M   'P 1'
#
loop_
_entity.id
_entity.type
_entity.pdbx_description
1 polymer ?
#
loop_
_entity_poly.entity_id
_entity_poly.type
_entity_poly.pdbx_seq_one_letter_code
_entity_poly.pdbx_strand_id
1 'polypeptide(L)'
;MNRLILVFVLCGLAMFCSAQEFETKTEEIIQLFEQNKIGKIHRYFDKKTKKSFKKIYLFGAWKGIQKNNGKLRETGKVAYSTVKNRQTATVPLHFEKASFNLILTSNEQKDIAGLRFTALAYKTPDWAKNIVFGKERIKVKTDTFSLPGELLLPENCTKCPVVILVHGSGPSDRNEGSALSPNRLFQDLAYGFAINGIATIRYDKRTLVYQKQLAKADSITLYEETIADAISAVNLAKTYPFIDSSAVYVLGHSLGAYASPRIADQSNVAGIIMLAGPYRALYEIIPEQYAYLLGLDGKLTKRENKLIETAKQEVKFINEEPSEVSKLSIMGSDKMLPYFREFSTYNPADVIKQLTCRVLITQGDRDYQVRYQTEFVKYQELLQNENHVDFNLIPGVNHQLIWGDSPSTPNEYYIPGHPSVKVIKHLSDWINQK
;
A
#
# COMPACT_ATOMS: atom_id res chain seq x y z
N MET A 1 -25.52 -40.48 35.70
CA MET A 1 -25.13 -39.05 35.82
C MET A 1 -23.64 -38.81 36.09
N ASN A 2 -22.98 -39.58 36.94
CA ASN A 2 -21.58 -39.35 37.32
C ASN A 2 -20.51 -39.59 36.23
N ARG A 3 -20.74 -40.40 35.20
CA ARG A 3 -19.76 -40.66 34.12
C ARG A 3 -19.69 -39.53 33.09
N LEU A 4 -20.78 -38.80 32.82
CA LEU A 4 -20.78 -37.66 31.89
C LEU A 4 -20.06 -36.43 32.48
N ILE A 5 -20.22 -36.19 33.78
CA ILE A 5 -19.57 -35.08 34.48
C ILE A 5 -18.05 -35.25 34.51
N LEU A 6 -17.56 -36.49 34.69
CA LEU A 6 -16.13 -36.80 34.72
C LEU A 6 -15.47 -36.59 33.34
N VAL A 7 -16.17 -36.89 32.25
CA VAL A 7 -15.67 -36.66 30.87
C VAL A 7 -15.59 -35.18 30.56
N PHE A 8 -16.56 -34.36 30.98
CA PHE A 8 -16.51 -32.92 30.77
C PHE A 8 -15.39 -32.23 31.58
N VAL A 9 -15.14 -32.70 32.82
CA VAL A 9 -14.05 -32.16 33.65
C VAL A 9 -12.69 -32.57 33.10
N LEU A 10 -12.51 -33.79 32.63
CA LEU A 10 -11.27 -34.26 32.02
C LEU A 10 -10.99 -33.59 30.68
N CYS A 11 -12.00 -33.34 29.84
CA CYS A 11 -11.86 -32.57 28.61
C CYS A 11 -11.54 -31.08 28.86
N GLY A 12 -12.15 -30.49 29.91
CA GLY A 12 -11.84 -29.13 30.33
C GLY A 12 -10.40 -28.98 30.83
N LEU A 13 -9.92 -29.88 31.67
CA LEU A 13 -8.54 -29.91 32.17
C LEU A 13 -7.52 -30.16 31.04
N ALA A 14 -7.81 -31.03 30.09
CA ALA A 14 -6.94 -31.28 28.93
C ALA A 14 -6.85 -30.09 28.02
N MET A 15 -7.94 -29.33 27.79
CA MET A 15 -7.94 -28.08 27.04
C MET A 15 -7.16 -26.96 27.76
N PHE A 16 -7.28 -26.85 29.08
CA PHE A 16 -6.52 -25.89 29.88
C PHE A 16 -5.01 -26.18 29.85
N CYS A 17 -4.58 -27.45 30.06
CA CYS A 17 -3.18 -27.82 29.96
C CYS A 17 -2.59 -27.55 28.57
N SER A 18 -3.38 -27.81 27.52
CA SER A 18 -2.90 -27.63 26.13
C SER A 18 -2.84 -26.16 25.70
N ALA A 19 -3.66 -25.28 26.27
CA ALA A 19 -3.56 -23.83 26.05
C ALA A 19 -2.30 -23.28 26.71
N GLN A 20 -2.03 -23.68 27.94
CA GLN A 20 -0.89 -23.27 28.73
C GLN A 20 0.46 -23.67 28.09
N GLU A 21 0.54 -24.81 27.41
CA GLU A 21 1.75 -25.25 26.70
C GLU A 21 2.14 -24.33 25.55
N PHE A 22 1.19 -23.88 24.70
CA PHE A 22 1.44 -22.93 23.62
C PHE A 22 1.81 -21.54 24.14
N GLU A 23 1.17 -21.08 25.22
CA GLU A 23 1.47 -19.82 25.88
C GLU A 23 2.91 -19.83 26.43
N THR A 24 3.32 -20.90 27.13
CA THR A 24 4.69 -21.05 27.65
C THR A 24 5.73 -21.02 26.51
N LYS A 25 5.48 -21.79 25.40
CA LYS A 25 6.36 -21.77 24.23
C LYS A 25 6.44 -20.38 23.60
N THR A 26 5.33 -19.63 23.59
CA THR A 26 5.28 -18.25 23.08
C THR A 26 6.14 -17.31 23.92
N GLU A 27 6.02 -17.36 25.24
CA GLU A 27 6.81 -16.54 26.16
C GLU A 27 8.32 -16.85 26.03
N GLU A 28 8.69 -18.11 25.96
CA GLU A 28 10.08 -18.50 25.75
C GLU A 28 10.64 -18.00 24.40
N ILE A 29 9.82 -18.01 23.35
CA ILE A 29 10.20 -17.46 22.03
C ILE A 29 10.37 -15.94 22.11
N ILE A 30 9.49 -15.22 22.80
CA ILE A 30 9.59 -13.78 23.02
C ILE A 30 10.93 -13.45 23.71
N GLN A 31 11.24 -14.13 24.80
CA GLN A 31 12.51 -13.96 25.52
C GLN A 31 13.73 -14.21 24.63
N LEU A 32 13.65 -15.18 23.71
CA LEU A 32 14.73 -15.43 22.74
C LEU A 32 14.89 -14.29 21.71
N PHE A 33 13.80 -13.62 21.32
CA PHE A 33 13.86 -12.42 20.49
C PHE A 33 14.48 -11.24 21.26
N GLU A 34 14.05 -10.99 22.48
CA GLU A 34 14.60 -9.94 23.35
C GLU A 34 16.10 -10.15 23.63
N GLN A 35 16.51 -11.39 23.86
CA GLN A 35 17.91 -11.76 24.08
C GLN A 35 18.73 -11.88 22.77
N ASN A 36 18.11 -11.62 21.61
CA ASN A 36 18.73 -11.80 20.28
C ASN A 36 19.28 -13.23 20.02
N LYS A 37 18.70 -14.25 20.66
CA LYS A 37 19.09 -15.68 20.55
C LYS A 37 18.25 -16.43 19.50
N ILE A 38 18.08 -15.82 18.33
CA ILE A 38 17.15 -16.24 17.27
C ILE A 38 17.35 -17.69 16.80
N GLY A 39 18.60 -18.16 16.74
CA GLY A 39 18.89 -19.54 16.33
C GLY A 39 18.30 -20.63 17.24
N LYS A 40 17.94 -20.28 18.49
CA LYS A 40 17.31 -21.18 19.43
C LYS A 40 15.80 -21.37 19.20
N ILE A 41 15.14 -20.42 18.50
CA ILE A 41 13.71 -20.47 18.20
C ILE A 41 13.35 -21.68 17.33
N HIS A 42 14.25 -22.10 16.45
CA HIS A 42 14.02 -23.21 15.53
C HIS A 42 13.66 -24.54 16.22
N ARG A 43 14.02 -24.73 17.50
CA ARG A 43 13.67 -25.95 18.25
C ARG A 43 12.17 -26.11 18.49
N TYR A 44 11.41 -25.00 18.55
CA TYR A 44 9.98 -24.98 18.80
C TYR A 44 9.12 -25.29 17.57
N PHE A 45 9.72 -25.27 16.37
CA PHE A 45 8.98 -25.59 15.14
C PHE A 45 8.64 -27.07 15.05
N ASP A 46 7.49 -27.37 14.45
CA ASP A 46 7.13 -28.71 14.06
C ASP A 46 8.07 -29.27 12.96
N LYS A 47 7.98 -30.58 12.68
CA LYS A 47 8.85 -31.24 11.69
C LYS A 47 8.73 -30.63 10.29
N LYS A 48 7.50 -30.27 9.87
CA LYS A 48 7.23 -29.69 8.55
C LYS A 48 7.85 -28.30 8.43
N THR A 49 7.64 -27.47 9.43
CA THR A 49 8.18 -26.11 9.49
C THR A 49 9.71 -26.11 9.60
N LYS A 50 10.29 -27.03 10.39
CA LYS A 50 11.75 -27.21 10.44
C LYS A 50 12.37 -27.55 9.08
N LYS A 51 11.68 -28.34 8.26
CA LYS A 51 12.15 -28.72 6.92
C LYS A 51 12.10 -27.58 5.93
N SER A 52 11.02 -26.78 5.94
CA SER A 52 10.80 -25.68 5.00
C SER A 52 11.46 -24.35 5.41
N PHE A 53 11.62 -24.13 6.71
CA PHE A 53 12.13 -22.87 7.26
C PHE A 53 13.43 -23.11 8.06
N LYS A 54 14.56 -23.07 7.34
CA LYS A 54 15.88 -23.31 7.94
C LYS A 54 16.30 -22.16 8.87
N LYS A 55 17.12 -22.46 9.89
CA LYS A 55 17.65 -21.48 10.86
C LYS A 55 18.25 -20.23 10.20
N ILE A 56 18.92 -20.40 9.06
CA ILE A 56 19.58 -19.29 8.35
C ILE A 56 18.57 -18.27 7.82
N TYR A 57 17.39 -18.70 7.40
CA TYR A 57 16.34 -17.79 6.92
C TYR A 57 15.76 -16.95 8.05
N LEU A 58 15.51 -17.56 9.22
CA LEU A 58 15.04 -16.85 10.40
C LEU A 58 16.07 -15.81 10.88
N PHE A 59 17.35 -16.19 10.90
CA PHE A 59 18.44 -15.30 11.28
C PHE A 59 18.62 -14.16 10.27
N GLY A 60 18.54 -14.45 8.98
CA GLY A 60 18.61 -13.45 7.92
C GLY A 60 17.46 -12.45 7.96
N ALA A 61 16.23 -12.94 8.14
CA ALA A 61 15.05 -12.09 8.28
C ALA A 61 15.15 -11.17 9.50
N TRP A 62 15.55 -11.71 10.66
CA TRP A 62 15.73 -10.92 11.88
C TRP A 62 16.81 -9.86 11.75
N LYS A 63 17.98 -10.21 11.20
CA LYS A 63 19.04 -9.24 10.91
C LYS A 63 18.58 -8.15 9.95
N GLY A 64 17.82 -8.53 8.92
CA GLY A 64 17.24 -7.57 7.98
C GLY A 64 16.30 -6.59 8.68
N ILE A 65 15.40 -7.08 9.53
CA ILE A 65 14.51 -6.25 10.34
C ILE A 65 15.32 -5.29 11.23
N GLN A 66 16.30 -5.79 11.97
CA GLN A 66 17.13 -4.95 12.86
C GLN A 66 17.99 -3.94 12.10
N LYS A 67 18.54 -4.31 10.96
CA LYS A 67 19.34 -3.40 10.12
C LYS A 67 18.55 -2.18 9.69
N ASN A 68 17.28 -2.40 9.32
CA ASN A 68 16.42 -1.34 8.81
C ASN A 68 15.72 -0.55 9.92
N ASN A 69 15.35 -1.20 11.03
CA ASN A 69 14.47 -0.63 12.05
C ASN A 69 15.14 -0.41 13.42
N GLY A 70 16.44 -0.69 13.53
CA GLY A 70 17.16 -0.60 14.80
C GLY A 70 16.91 -1.80 15.71
N LYS A 71 17.32 -1.69 16.97
CA LYS A 71 17.17 -2.76 17.97
C LYS A 71 15.73 -2.87 18.44
N LEU A 72 15.32 -4.10 18.80
CA LEU A 72 14.08 -4.32 19.54
C LEU A 72 14.20 -3.61 20.90
N ARG A 73 13.22 -2.75 21.23
CA ARG A 73 13.16 -1.98 22.47
C ARG A 73 12.30 -2.66 23.51
N GLU A 74 11.11 -3.10 23.09
CA GLU A 74 10.15 -3.77 23.96
C GLU A 74 9.21 -4.67 23.19
N THR A 75 8.54 -5.57 23.91
CA THR A 75 7.47 -6.41 23.41
C THR A 75 6.16 -6.00 24.07
N GLY A 76 5.10 -5.89 23.28
CA GLY A 76 3.77 -5.54 23.77
C GLY A 76 3.01 -6.74 24.35
N LYS A 77 1.81 -6.49 24.86
CA LYS A 77 0.93 -7.53 25.40
C LYS A 77 0.54 -8.54 24.33
N VAL A 78 0.73 -9.82 24.65
CA VAL A 78 0.36 -10.93 23.75
C VAL A 78 -1.15 -11.07 23.68
N ALA A 79 -1.69 -11.16 22.47
CA ALA A 79 -3.08 -11.51 22.22
C ALA A 79 -3.17 -12.94 21.68
N TYR A 80 -3.98 -13.77 22.32
CA TYR A 80 -4.21 -15.15 21.90
C TYR A 80 -5.56 -15.30 21.22
N SER A 81 -5.62 -16.16 20.21
CA SER A 81 -6.87 -16.57 19.55
C SER A 81 -6.81 -18.04 19.15
N THR A 82 -7.96 -18.69 19.05
CA THR A 82 -8.05 -20.10 18.66
C THR A 82 -9.07 -20.26 17.54
N VAL A 83 -8.67 -20.89 16.44
CA VAL A 83 -9.53 -21.21 15.30
C VAL A 83 -9.30 -22.66 14.91
N LYS A 84 -10.33 -23.50 14.92
CA LYS A 84 -10.27 -24.94 14.54
C LYS A 84 -9.07 -25.68 15.17
N ASN A 85 -8.95 -25.63 16.50
CA ASN A 85 -7.89 -26.27 17.30
C ASN A 85 -6.46 -25.74 17.08
N ARG A 86 -6.28 -24.71 16.25
CA ARG A 86 -5.00 -24.01 16.09
C ARG A 86 -5.01 -22.74 16.90
N GLN A 87 -3.97 -22.55 17.70
CA GLN A 87 -3.77 -21.33 18.47
C GLN A 87 -2.89 -20.37 17.70
N THR A 88 -3.17 -19.09 17.86
CA THR A 88 -2.37 -18.01 17.31
C THR A 88 -2.04 -17.04 18.41
N ALA A 89 -0.77 -16.70 18.55
CA ALA A 89 -0.30 -15.61 19.39
C ALA A 89 0.13 -14.44 18.52
N THR A 90 -0.35 -13.25 18.84
CA THR A 90 0.04 -12.00 18.21
C THR A 90 0.80 -11.17 19.24
N VAL A 91 2.07 -10.90 18.96
CA VAL A 91 3.00 -10.21 19.86
C VAL A 91 3.45 -8.91 19.20
N PRO A 92 3.07 -7.72 19.68
CA PRO A 92 3.66 -6.47 19.19
C PRO A 92 5.15 -6.41 19.53
N LEU A 93 5.97 -6.11 18.55
CA LEU A 93 7.41 -5.88 18.69
C LEU A 93 7.70 -4.42 18.35
N HIS A 94 8.23 -3.66 19.30
CA HIS A 94 8.58 -2.24 19.13
C HIS A 94 10.08 -2.08 18.96
N PHE A 95 10.51 -1.67 17.77
CA PHE A 95 11.90 -1.37 17.44
C PHE A 95 12.17 0.14 17.62
N GLU A 96 13.40 0.56 17.42
CA GLU A 96 13.80 1.98 17.51
C GLU A 96 13.06 2.86 16.49
N LYS A 97 12.78 2.32 15.30
CA LYS A 97 12.23 3.09 14.16
C LYS A 97 10.91 2.56 13.61
N ALA A 98 10.41 1.42 14.08
CA ALA A 98 9.19 0.81 13.57
C ALA A 98 8.60 -0.19 14.56
N SER A 99 7.35 -0.62 14.30
CA SER A 99 6.67 -1.65 15.09
C SER A 99 6.00 -2.67 14.19
N PHE A 100 6.07 -3.96 14.59
CA PHE A 100 5.48 -5.07 13.86
C PHE A 100 4.77 -6.02 14.81
N ASN A 101 3.86 -6.84 14.31
CA ASN A 101 3.38 -8.00 15.02
C ASN A 101 4.22 -9.22 14.64
N LEU A 102 4.69 -9.95 15.63
CA LEU A 102 5.12 -11.34 15.50
C LEU A 102 3.88 -12.21 15.65
N ILE A 103 3.57 -13.00 14.63
CA ILE A 103 2.48 -13.97 14.64
C ILE A 103 3.08 -15.37 14.76
N LEU A 104 2.74 -16.07 15.83
CA LEU A 104 3.05 -17.48 16.02
C LEU A 104 1.76 -18.29 15.88
N THR A 105 1.79 -19.39 15.12
CA THR A 105 0.66 -20.30 14.98
C THR A 105 1.06 -21.71 15.38
N SER A 106 0.19 -22.39 16.14
CA SER A 106 0.41 -23.79 16.54
C SER A 106 -0.14 -24.78 15.53
N ASN A 107 0.38 -26.03 15.57
CA ASN A 107 -0.34 -27.21 15.10
C ASN A 107 -1.25 -27.75 16.23
N GLU A 108 -1.83 -28.91 16.02
CA GLU A 108 -2.69 -29.60 17.01
C GLU A 108 -1.89 -30.08 18.23
N GLN A 109 -0.60 -30.40 18.06
CA GLN A 109 0.33 -30.80 19.11
C GLN A 109 0.98 -29.63 19.84
N LYS A 110 0.53 -28.40 19.61
CA LYS A 110 1.04 -27.14 20.18
C LYS A 110 2.50 -26.80 19.83
N ASP A 111 3.07 -27.45 18.81
CA ASP A 111 4.32 -27.01 18.23
C ASP A 111 4.09 -25.81 17.30
N ILE A 112 5.11 -25.00 17.11
CA ILE A 112 5.03 -23.84 16.22
C ILE A 112 4.99 -24.31 14.76
N ALA A 113 3.85 -24.14 14.13
CA ALA A 113 3.60 -24.47 12.72
C ALA A 113 3.78 -23.27 11.77
N GLY A 114 3.94 -22.07 12.32
CA GLY A 114 4.16 -20.85 11.54
C GLY A 114 4.71 -19.72 12.40
N LEU A 115 5.59 -18.94 11.78
CA LEU A 115 6.12 -17.69 12.31
C LEU A 115 6.15 -16.67 11.18
N ARG A 116 5.56 -15.51 11.38
CA ARG A 116 5.58 -14.41 10.41
C ARG A 116 5.57 -13.06 11.11
N PHE A 117 6.07 -12.05 10.43
CA PHE A 117 5.92 -10.65 10.83
C PHE A 117 4.83 -10.01 9.97
N THR A 118 4.00 -9.16 10.59
CA THR A 118 2.95 -8.40 9.92
C THR A 118 2.93 -6.97 10.45
N ALA A 119 2.30 -6.05 9.73
CA ALA A 119 2.02 -4.72 10.25
C ALA A 119 1.21 -4.77 11.55
N LEU A 120 1.30 -3.70 12.33
CA LEU A 120 0.32 -3.44 13.37
C LEU A 120 -1.08 -3.29 12.74
N ALA A 121 -2.11 -3.56 13.51
CA ALA A 121 -3.48 -3.32 13.05
C ALA A 121 -3.68 -1.82 12.76
N TYR A 122 -4.36 -1.52 11.66
CA TYR A 122 -4.81 -0.16 11.38
C TYR A 122 -5.67 0.34 12.56
N LYS A 123 -5.41 1.56 12.98
CA LYS A 123 -6.22 2.26 13.99
C LYS A 123 -6.94 3.41 13.31
N THR A 124 -8.26 3.45 13.42
CA THR A 124 -9.04 4.59 12.94
C THR A 124 -8.54 5.87 13.60
N PRO A 125 -8.22 6.92 12.83
CA PRO A 125 -7.75 8.19 13.40
C PRO A 125 -8.82 8.82 14.29
N ASP A 126 -8.41 9.59 15.29
CA ASP A 126 -9.32 10.16 16.29
C ASP A 126 -10.41 11.03 15.65
N TRP A 127 -10.07 11.77 14.61
CA TRP A 127 -11.01 12.60 13.85
C TRP A 127 -12.06 11.81 13.07
N ALA A 128 -11.87 10.49 12.86
CA ALA A 128 -12.79 9.61 12.13
C ALA A 128 -13.61 8.67 13.04
N LYS A 129 -13.40 8.67 14.36
CA LYS A 129 -14.03 7.68 15.26
C LYS A 129 -15.55 7.80 15.35
N ASN A 130 -16.11 9.00 15.21
CA ASN A 130 -17.52 9.29 15.41
C ASN A 130 -18.25 9.66 14.10
N ILE A 131 -17.68 9.31 12.95
CA ILE A 131 -18.31 9.63 11.67
C ILE A 131 -19.46 8.65 11.40
N VAL A 132 -20.60 9.21 11.04
CA VAL A 132 -21.73 8.45 10.49
C VAL A 132 -21.60 8.44 8.96
N PHE A 133 -21.56 7.26 8.39
CA PHE A 133 -21.52 7.05 6.93
C PHE A 133 -22.18 5.73 6.55
N GLY A 134 -22.76 5.70 5.35
CA GLY A 134 -23.24 4.48 4.73
C GLY A 134 -22.10 3.69 4.07
N LYS A 135 -22.17 2.36 4.13
CA LYS A 135 -21.25 1.47 3.42
C LYS A 135 -22.01 0.45 2.61
N GLU A 136 -21.68 0.35 1.33
CA GLU A 136 -22.22 -0.66 0.43
C GLU A 136 -21.06 -1.48 -0.17
N ARG A 137 -21.20 -2.82 -0.14
CA ARG A 137 -20.27 -3.70 -0.86
C ARG A 137 -20.64 -3.70 -2.34
N ILE A 138 -19.68 -3.36 -3.17
CA ILE A 138 -19.88 -3.28 -4.63
C ILE A 138 -18.91 -4.23 -5.36
N LYS A 139 -19.15 -4.37 -6.65
CA LYS A 139 -18.23 -5.03 -7.58
C LYS A 139 -17.98 -4.13 -8.78
N VAL A 140 -16.73 -3.74 -9.00
CA VAL A 140 -16.30 -3.09 -10.24
C VAL A 140 -16.06 -4.19 -11.27
N LYS A 141 -16.80 -4.15 -12.37
CA LYS A 141 -16.77 -5.20 -13.41
C LYS A 141 -16.15 -4.65 -14.68
N THR A 142 -15.13 -5.30 -15.17
CA THR A 142 -14.55 -5.15 -16.50
C THR A 142 -14.58 -6.50 -17.18
N ASP A 143 -15.06 -6.59 -18.43
CA ASP A 143 -15.13 -7.80 -19.26
C ASP A 143 -15.10 -9.14 -18.49
N THR A 144 -13.89 -9.62 -18.17
CA THR A 144 -13.67 -10.91 -17.50
C THR A 144 -13.40 -10.80 -16.01
N PHE A 145 -13.20 -9.57 -15.47
CA PHE A 145 -12.82 -9.37 -14.07
C PHE A 145 -13.97 -8.78 -13.26
N SER A 146 -14.05 -9.18 -11.99
CA SER A 146 -15.02 -8.67 -11.03
C SER A 146 -14.32 -8.36 -9.72
N LEU A 147 -14.04 -7.07 -9.49
CA LEU A 147 -13.21 -6.60 -8.39
C LEU A 147 -14.08 -6.26 -7.19
N PRO A 148 -13.86 -6.88 -6.02
CA PRO A 148 -14.56 -6.49 -4.80
C PRO A 148 -14.25 -5.02 -4.47
N GLY A 149 -15.27 -4.26 -4.09
CA GLY A 149 -15.14 -2.85 -3.76
C GLY A 149 -16.06 -2.44 -2.62
N GLU A 150 -15.98 -1.15 -2.28
CA GLU A 150 -16.82 -0.49 -1.29
C GLU A 150 -17.19 0.90 -1.81
N LEU A 151 -18.49 1.20 -1.78
CA LEU A 151 -19.01 2.54 -1.87
C LEU A 151 -19.24 3.04 -0.46
N LEU A 152 -18.60 4.16 -0.10
CA LEU A 152 -18.80 4.84 1.17
C LEU A 152 -19.54 6.13 0.91
N LEU A 153 -20.65 6.33 1.64
CA LEU A 153 -21.55 7.45 1.47
C LEU A 153 -21.49 8.39 2.68
N PRO A 154 -21.41 9.70 2.47
CA PRO A 154 -21.59 10.65 3.55
C PRO A 154 -23.00 10.57 4.15
N GLU A 155 -23.16 11.05 5.36
CA GLU A 155 -24.48 11.18 5.98
C GLU A 155 -25.40 12.07 5.10
N ASN A 156 -26.66 11.65 4.95
CA ASN A 156 -27.69 12.39 4.18
C ASN A 156 -27.36 12.63 2.70
N CYS A 157 -26.59 11.76 2.06
CA CYS A 157 -26.29 11.85 0.64
C CYS A 157 -27.55 11.61 -0.23
N THR A 158 -28.03 12.64 -0.89
CA THR A 158 -29.18 12.56 -1.83
C THR A 158 -28.77 12.85 -3.27
N LYS A 159 -27.73 13.65 -3.48
CA LYS A 159 -27.07 14.02 -4.74
C LYS A 159 -25.67 14.52 -4.43
N CYS A 160 -24.82 13.64 -3.90
CA CYS A 160 -23.47 14.02 -3.51
C CYS A 160 -22.45 13.76 -4.63
N PRO A 161 -21.35 14.53 -4.67
CA PRO A 161 -20.22 14.22 -5.53
C PRO A 161 -19.58 12.90 -5.10
N VAL A 162 -18.87 12.26 -6.02
CA VAL A 162 -18.15 11.00 -5.73
C VAL A 162 -16.74 11.04 -6.26
N VAL A 163 -15.81 10.46 -5.50
CA VAL A 163 -14.40 10.26 -5.89
C VAL A 163 -14.11 8.78 -6.07
N ILE A 164 -13.59 8.43 -7.23
CA ILE A 164 -13.03 7.11 -7.52
C ILE A 164 -11.56 7.12 -7.11
N LEU A 165 -11.15 6.27 -6.17
CA LEU A 165 -9.77 6.18 -5.71
C LEU A 165 -9.01 5.13 -6.52
N VAL A 166 -7.94 5.55 -7.23
CA VAL A 166 -7.17 4.74 -8.17
C VAL A 166 -5.75 4.53 -7.64
N HIS A 167 -5.40 3.27 -7.43
CA HIS A 167 -4.18 2.84 -6.74
C HIS A 167 -2.88 3.16 -7.46
N GLY A 168 -1.81 3.24 -6.65
CA GLY A 168 -0.43 3.21 -7.11
C GLY A 168 0.00 1.86 -7.70
N SER A 169 1.31 1.71 -7.92
CA SER A 169 1.91 0.50 -8.50
C SER A 169 1.79 -0.72 -7.57
N GLY A 170 1.75 -1.92 -8.18
CA GLY A 170 1.72 -3.19 -7.48
C GLY A 170 0.34 -3.64 -7.01
N PRO A 171 0.26 -4.85 -6.42
CA PRO A 171 -1.00 -5.41 -5.94
C PRO A 171 -1.42 -4.72 -4.63
N SER A 172 -2.58 -4.07 -4.63
CA SER A 172 -3.10 -3.31 -3.49
C SER A 172 -4.56 -3.62 -3.20
N ASP A 173 -4.92 -3.66 -1.92
CA ASP A 173 -6.32 -3.71 -1.50
C ASP A 173 -6.99 -2.32 -1.66
N ARG A 174 -8.31 -2.27 -1.54
CA ARG A 174 -9.11 -1.04 -1.68
C ARG A 174 -8.72 0.10 -0.74
N ASN A 175 -7.91 -0.16 0.27
CA ASN A 175 -7.44 0.83 1.24
C ASN A 175 -6.03 1.35 0.92
N GLU A 176 -5.42 0.83 -0.16
CA GLU A 176 -4.03 1.05 -0.53
C GLU A 176 -3.06 0.64 0.59
N GLY A 177 -3.41 -0.46 1.26
CA GLY A 177 -2.60 -1.05 2.30
C GLY A 177 -1.58 -2.05 1.77
N SER A 178 -0.50 -2.22 2.50
CA SER A 178 0.47 -3.30 2.27
C SER A 178 0.52 -4.26 3.46
N ALA A 179 1.08 -5.45 3.23
CA ALA A 179 1.17 -6.48 4.28
C ALA A 179 1.99 -6.06 5.50
N LEU A 180 2.93 -5.14 5.33
CA LEU A 180 3.83 -4.67 6.38
C LEU A 180 3.56 -3.22 6.82
N SER A 181 2.60 -2.51 6.20
CA SER A 181 2.21 -1.16 6.59
C SER A 181 0.90 -1.16 7.38
N PRO A 182 0.85 -0.50 8.54
CA PRO A 182 -0.40 -0.27 9.27
C PRO A 182 -1.27 0.81 8.63
N ASN A 183 -0.73 1.56 7.67
CA ASN A 183 -1.37 2.71 7.04
C ASN A 183 -2.39 2.27 5.99
N ARG A 184 -3.44 3.09 5.81
CA ARG A 184 -4.55 2.84 4.89
C ARG A 184 -4.95 4.15 4.23
N LEU A 185 -4.11 4.66 3.33
CA LEU A 185 -4.28 5.98 2.71
C LEU A 185 -5.69 6.19 2.15
N PHE A 186 -6.19 5.25 1.36
CA PHE A 186 -7.51 5.38 0.74
C PHE A 186 -8.67 5.25 1.73
N GLN A 187 -8.48 4.52 2.83
CA GLN A 187 -9.49 4.47 3.89
C GLN A 187 -9.58 5.81 4.63
N ASP A 188 -8.43 6.43 4.91
CA ASP A 188 -8.38 7.74 5.56
C ASP A 188 -8.97 8.83 4.66
N LEU A 189 -8.60 8.84 3.39
CA LEU A 189 -9.18 9.77 2.41
C LEU A 189 -10.69 9.60 2.31
N ALA A 190 -11.18 8.34 2.23
CA ALA A 190 -12.62 8.07 2.14
C ALA A 190 -13.39 8.57 3.38
N TYR A 191 -12.84 8.38 4.58
CA TYR A 191 -13.45 8.90 5.81
C TYR A 191 -13.46 10.43 5.82
N GLY A 192 -12.35 11.07 5.45
CA GLY A 192 -12.27 12.52 5.39
C GLY A 192 -13.16 13.13 4.30
N PHE A 193 -13.30 12.50 3.15
CA PHE A 193 -14.24 12.91 2.11
C PHE A 193 -15.70 12.80 2.58
N ALA A 194 -16.05 11.72 3.29
CA ALA A 194 -17.40 11.55 3.83
C ALA A 194 -17.77 12.66 4.84
N ILE A 195 -16.84 13.10 5.69
CA ILE A 195 -17.04 14.26 6.58
C ILE A 195 -17.40 15.53 5.79
N ASN A 196 -16.85 15.67 4.59
CA ASN A 196 -17.04 16.83 3.72
C ASN A 196 -18.12 16.64 2.67
N GLY A 197 -19.03 15.68 2.85
CA GLY A 197 -20.20 15.47 1.99
C GLY A 197 -19.88 14.77 0.66
N ILE A 198 -18.75 14.12 0.51
CA ILE A 198 -18.28 13.49 -0.73
C ILE A 198 -18.29 11.96 -0.57
N ALA A 199 -18.94 11.25 -1.48
CA ALA A 199 -18.90 9.79 -1.56
C ALA A 199 -17.58 9.30 -2.13
N THR A 200 -17.24 8.02 -1.88
CA THR A 200 -16.05 7.41 -2.48
C THR A 200 -16.31 5.98 -2.96
N ILE A 201 -15.72 5.62 -4.09
CA ILE A 201 -15.61 4.23 -4.55
C ILE A 201 -14.14 3.80 -4.45
N ARG A 202 -13.94 2.65 -3.78
CA ARG A 202 -12.65 1.97 -3.63
C ARG A 202 -12.82 0.50 -4.00
N TYR A 203 -11.86 -0.08 -4.66
CA TYR A 203 -11.91 -1.49 -5.09
C TYR A 203 -10.56 -2.17 -4.95
N ASP A 204 -10.54 -3.49 -4.80
CA ASP A 204 -9.30 -4.25 -4.74
C ASP A 204 -8.72 -4.34 -6.15
N LYS A 205 -7.44 -4.01 -6.32
CA LYS A 205 -6.78 -3.97 -7.62
C LYS A 205 -6.74 -5.36 -8.27
N ARG A 206 -6.89 -5.44 -9.60
CA ARG A 206 -6.90 -6.75 -10.30
C ARG A 206 -5.61 -7.54 -10.10
N THR A 207 -4.48 -6.87 -9.97
CA THR A 207 -3.19 -7.49 -9.69
C THR A 207 -3.12 -8.16 -8.30
N LEU A 208 -3.98 -7.76 -7.36
CA LEU A 208 -4.17 -8.46 -6.09
C LEU A 208 -5.15 -9.63 -6.22
N VAL A 209 -6.33 -9.37 -6.81
CA VAL A 209 -7.44 -10.34 -6.84
C VAL A 209 -7.15 -11.52 -7.76
N TYR A 210 -6.55 -11.23 -8.92
CA TYR A 210 -6.30 -12.20 -10.00
C TYR A 210 -4.80 -12.47 -10.24
N GLN A 211 -3.97 -12.30 -9.20
CA GLN A 211 -2.51 -12.44 -9.28
C GLN A 211 -2.05 -13.73 -10.00
N LYS A 212 -2.66 -14.88 -9.70
CA LYS A 212 -2.29 -16.17 -10.31
C LYS A 212 -2.66 -16.25 -11.79
N GLN A 213 -3.72 -15.60 -12.20
CA GLN A 213 -4.18 -15.54 -13.58
C GLN A 213 -3.30 -14.61 -14.39
N LEU A 214 -3.04 -13.42 -13.88
CA LEU A 214 -2.20 -12.39 -14.52
C LEU A 214 -0.73 -12.81 -14.61
N ALA A 215 -0.22 -13.59 -13.66
CA ALA A 215 1.14 -14.16 -13.73
C ALA A 215 1.36 -15.13 -14.92
N LYS A 216 0.28 -15.61 -15.56
CA LYS A 216 0.32 -16.45 -16.75
C LYS A 216 0.17 -15.67 -18.05
N ALA A 217 -0.22 -14.40 -17.98
CA ALA A 217 -0.28 -13.53 -19.16
C ALA A 217 1.13 -13.23 -19.66
N ASP A 218 1.28 -13.14 -20.98
CA ASP A 218 2.56 -12.81 -21.61
C ASP A 218 2.99 -11.38 -21.30
N SER A 219 2.03 -10.46 -21.22
CA SER A 219 2.21 -9.07 -20.83
C SER A 219 0.93 -8.52 -20.22
N ILE A 220 1.04 -7.44 -19.45
CA ILE A 220 -0.06 -6.61 -18.98
C ILE A 220 0.32 -5.15 -19.28
N THR A 221 -0.63 -4.33 -19.70
CA THR A 221 -0.42 -2.92 -20.00
C THR A 221 -0.93 -2.05 -18.85
N LEU A 222 -0.56 -0.76 -18.81
CA LEU A 222 -1.13 0.21 -17.87
C LEU A 222 -2.65 0.31 -18.01
N TYR A 223 -3.14 0.21 -19.25
CA TYR A 223 -4.57 0.20 -19.53
C TYR A 223 -5.27 -0.97 -18.81
N GLU A 224 -4.75 -2.16 -18.97
CA GLU A 224 -5.31 -3.37 -18.36
C GLU A 224 -5.10 -3.40 -16.85
N GLU A 225 -3.94 -2.95 -16.36
CA GLU A 225 -3.65 -2.97 -14.91
C GLU A 225 -4.55 -2.01 -14.12
N THR A 226 -4.84 -0.83 -14.69
CA THR A 226 -5.35 0.30 -13.90
C THR A 226 -6.50 1.04 -14.60
N ILE A 227 -6.35 1.43 -15.88
CA ILE A 227 -7.24 2.38 -16.55
C ILE A 227 -8.63 1.79 -16.78
N ALA A 228 -8.71 0.57 -17.31
CA ALA A 228 -9.98 -0.09 -17.60
C ALA A 228 -10.86 -0.27 -16.36
N ASP A 229 -10.26 -0.64 -15.22
CA ASP A 229 -10.98 -0.80 -13.95
C ASP A 229 -11.48 0.54 -13.41
N ALA A 230 -10.67 1.59 -13.53
CA ALA A 230 -11.04 2.94 -13.10
C ALA A 230 -12.21 3.49 -13.93
N ILE A 231 -12.18 3.33 -15.25
CA ILE A 231 -13.29 3.72 -16.14
C ILE A 231 -14.56 2.96 -15.76
N SER A 232 -14.47 1.66 -15.48
CA SER A 232 -15.62 0.86 -15.03
C SER A 232 -16.16 1.35 -13.69
N ALA A 233 -15.29 1.78 -12.76
CA ALA A 233 -15.71 2.34 -11.48
C ALA A 233 -16.40 3.71 -11.66
N VAL A 234 -15.91 4.56 -12.57
CA VAL A 234 -16.57 5.83 -12.96
C VAL A 234 -17.98 5.54 -13.51
N ASN A 235 -18.10 4.60 -14.43
CA ASN A 235 -19.40 4.23 -15.01
C ASN A 235 -20.35 3.66 -13.95
N LEU A 236 -19.86 2.81 -13.06
CA LEU A 236 -20.64 2.28 -11.94
C LEU A 236 -21.15 3.40 -11.03
N ALA A 237 -20.32 4.39 -10.68
CA ALA A 237 -20.72 5.51 -9.84
C ALA A 237 -21.90 6.27 -10.42
N LYS A 238 -21.94 6.48 -11.74
CA LYS A 238 -23.02 7.18 -12.45
C LYS A 238 -24.36 6.44 -12.45
N THR A 239 -24.40 5.16 -12.10
CA THR A 239 -25.65 4.38 -12.02
C THR A 239 -26.42 4.59 -10.72
N TYR A 240 -25.77 5.15 -9.69
CA TYR A 240 -26.43 5.36 -8.39
C TYR A 240 -27.29 6.63 -8.40
N PRO A 241 -28.59 6.54 -8.03
CA PRO A 241 -29.51 7.69 -8.11
C PRO A 241 -29.17 8.81 -7.11
N PHE A 242 -28.45 8.49 -6.03
CA PHE A 242 -28.02 9.43 -4.99
C PHE A 242 -26.64 10.05 -5.27
N ILE A 243 -25.96 9.65 -6.34
CA ILE A 243 -24.73 10.30 -6.81
C ILE A 243 -25.07 11.35 -7.86
N ASP A 244 -24.41 12.50 -7.78
CA ASP A 244 -24.44 13.49 -8.84
C ASP A 244 -23.54 13.01 -9.99
N SER A 245 -24.15 12.54 -11.08
CA SER A 245 -23.43 12.03 -12.25
C SER A 245 -22.58 13.08 -12.97
N SER A 246 -22.82 14.36 -12.73
CA SER A 246 -22.02 15.48 -13.25
C SER A 246 -20.84 15.84 -12.34
N ALA A 247 -20.81 15.32 -11.11
CA ALA A 247 -19.78 15.56 -10.09
C ALA A 247 -19.00 14.28 -9.73
N VAL A 248 -18.60 13.53 -10.74
CA VAL A 248 -17.73 12.34 -10.59
C VAL A 248 -16.29 12.74 -10.79
N TYR A 249 -15.45 12.48 -9.80
CA TYR A 249 -14.03 12.80 -9.80
C TYR A 249 -13.17 11.52 -9.72
N VAL A 250 -11.94 11.59 -10.22
CA VAL A 250 -10.94 10.54 -10.07
C VAL A 250 -9.79 11.10 -9.23
N LEU A 251 -9.42 10.42 -8.14
CA LEU A 251 -8.18 10.67 -7.42
C LEU A 251 -7.25 9.48 -7.65
N GLY A 252 -6.20 9.70 -8.40
CA GLY A 252 -5.13 8.73 -8.57
C GLY A 252 -3.98 9.00 -7.63
N HIS A 253 -3.39 7.95 -7.05
CA HIS A 253 -2.17 8.02 -6.25
C HIS A 253 -1.02 7.37 -6.99
N SER A 254 0.15 8.03 -7.06
CA SER A 254 1.36 7.48 -7.66
C SER A 254 1.13 7.03 -9.11
N LEU A 255 1.23 5.73 -9.45
CA LEU A 255 0.87 5.19 -10.76
C LEU A 255 -0.57 5.54 -11.17
N GLY A 256 -1.51 5.51 -10.21
CA GLY A 256 -2.90 5.92 -10.47
C GLY A 256 -3.00 7.39 -10.86
N ALA A 257 -2.17 8.26 -10.28
CA ALA A 257 -2.07 9.66 -10.67
C ALA A 257 -1.50 9.81 -12.10
N TYR A 258 -0.44 9.06 -12.41
CA TYR A 258 0.12 9.00 -13.76
C TYR A 258 -0.92 8.55 -14.80
N ALA A 259 -1.80 7.62 -14.44
CA ALA A 259 -2.87 7.11 -15.31
C ALA A 259 -4.10 8.03 -15.40
N SER A 260 -4.32 8.92 -14.41
CA SER A 260 -5.55 9.72 -14.29
C SER A 260 -5.89 10.57 -15.51
N PRO A 261 -4.95 11.21 -16.24
CA PRO A 261 -5.27 11.93 -17.45
C PRO A 261 -5.89 11.03 -18.54
N ARG A 262 -5.35 9.80 -18.75
CA ARG A 262 -5.93 8.83 -19.70
C ARG A 262 -7.29 8.30 -19.25
N ILE A 263 -7.53 8.21 -17.94
CA ILE A 263 -8.85 7.84 -17.39
C ILE A 263 -9.84 8.96 -17.69
N ALA A 264 -9.48 10.23 -17.47
CA ALA A 264 -10.34 11.37 -17.76
C ALA A 264 -10.65 11.53 -19.26
N ASP A 265 -9.65 11.37 -20.11
CA ASP A 265 -9.80 11.42 -21.59
C ASP A 265 -10.81 10.39 -22.11
N GLN A 266 -10.87 9.21 -21.47
CA GLN A 266 -11.74 8.10 -21.87
C GLN A 266 -13.03 7.99 -21.04
N SER A 267 -13.24 8.88 -20.07
CA SER A 267 -14.45 8.87 -19.22
C SER A 267 -14.86 10.31 -18.89
N ASN A 268 -16.14 10.62 -19.04
CA ASN A 268 -16.65 11.94 -18.73
C ASN A 268 -16.67 12.16 -17.21
N VAL A 269 -15.64 12.82 -16.65
CA VAL A 269 -15.47 13.17 -15.24
C VAL A 269 -15.42 14.68 -15.03
N ALA A 270 -15.84 15.16 -13.87
CA ALA A 270 -15.80 16.58 -13.50
C ALA A 270 -14.38 17.08 -13.24
N GLY A 271 -13.49 16.21 -12.82
CA GLY A 271 -12.09 16.53 -12.61
C GLY A 271 -11.26 15.34 -12.12
N ILE A 272 -9.94 15.54 -12.12
CA ILE A 272 -8.97 14.59 -11.60
C ILE A 272 -8.08 15.23 -10.54
N ILE A 273 -7.70 14.44 -9.55
CA ILE A 273 -6.70 14.78 -8.54
C ILE A 273 -5.53 13.83 -8.75
N MET A 274 -4.38 14.36 -9.12
CA MET A 274 -3.12 13.63 -9.29
C MET A 274 -2.31 13.75 -8.02
N LEU A 275 -2.43 12.74 -7.14
CA LEU A 275 -1.74 12.71 -5.85
C LEU A 275 -0.41 11.99 -5.98
N ALA A 276 0.70 12.69 -5.73
CA ALA A 276 2.07 12.14 -5.79
C ALA A 276 2.36 11.44 -7.14
N GLY A 277 1.90 12.03 -8.24
CA GLY A 277 2.03 11.47 -9.59
C GLY A 277 3.36 11.86 -10.25
N PRO A 278 4.14 10.91 -10.77
CA PRO A 278 5.32 11.26 -11.55
C PRO A 278 4.92 11.87 -12.90
N TYR A 279 5.76 12.79 -13.39
CA TYR A 279 5.71 13.29 -14.76
C TYR A 279 6.33 12.28 -15.74
N ARG A 280 7.49 11.75 -15.35
CA ARG A 280 8.21 10.73 -16.11
C ARG A 280 7.61 9.32 -15.91
N ALA A 281 7.92 8.41 -16.81
CA ALA A 281 7.62 7.00 -16.63
C ALA A 281 8.21 6.46 -15.31
N LEU A 282 7.49 5.57 -14.63
CA LEU A 282 7.92 5.06 -13.31
C LEU A 282 9.32 4.47 -13.30
N TYR A 283 9.73 3.78 -14.37
CA TYR A 283 11.06 3.18 -14.45
C TYR A 283 12.18 4.24 -14.56
N GLU A 284 11.90 5.41 -15.10
CA GLU A 284 12.87 6.50 -15.26
C GLU A 284 13.25 7.17 -13.93
N ILE A 285 12.36 7.13 -12.93
CA ILE A 285 12.63 7.71 -11.62
C ILE A 285 13.32 6.73 -10.65
N ILE A 286 13.37 5.43 -10.97
CA ILE A 286 14.00 4.39 -10.13
C ILE A 286 15.48 4.69 -9.81
N PRO A 287 16.35 5.10 -10.74
CA PRO A 287 17.73 5.44 -10.42
C PRO A 287 17.87 6.55 -9.38
N GLU A 288 16.99 7.55 -9.40
CA GLU A 288 16.97 8.64 -8.42
C GLU A 288 16.50 8.16 -7.04
N GLN A 289 15.50 7.26 -6.98
CA GLN A 289 15.09 6.63 -5.73
C GLN A 289 16.23 5.83 -5.10
N TYR A 290 16.98 5.06 -5.91
CA TYR A 290 18.18 4.36 -5.43
C TYR A 290 19.24 5.34 -4.93
N ALA A 291 19.56 6.38 -5.69
CA ALA A 291 20.54 7.38 -5.28
C ALA A 291 20.16 8.06 -3.97
N TYR A 292 18.88 8.41 -3.79
CA TYR A 292 18.38 8.98 -2.55
C TYR A 292 18.51 8.02 -1.37
N LEU A 293 17.99 6.80 -1.50
CA LEU A 293 17.94 5.82 -0.39
C LEU A 293 19.33 5.32 0.02
N LEU A 294 20.22 5.09 -0.95
CA LEU A 294 21.57 4.63 -0.69
C LEU A 294 22.47 5.76 -0.17
N GLY A 295 22.17 7.01 -0.50
CA GLY A 295 22.89 8.20 -0.04
C GLY A 295 22.48 8.74 1.33
N LEU A 296 21.50 8.15 2.02
CA LEU A 296 20.97 8.65 3.30
C LEU A 296 22.03 8.67 4.43
N ASP A 297 23.04 7.85 4.37
CA ASP A 297 24.16 7.85 5.33
C ASP A 297 25.29 8.82 4.96
N GLY A 298 25.12 9.60 3.88
CA GLY A 298 26.07 10.59 3.38
C GLY A 298 27.22 10.01 2.56
N LYS A 299 27.25 8.71 2.28
CA LYS A 299 28.30 8.03 1.52
C LYS A 299 27.72 6.97 0.58
N LEU A 300 28.23 6.95 -0.65
CA LEU A 300 27.97 5.89 -1.60
C LEU A 300 29.18 4.99 -1.75
N THR A 301 29.03 3.71 -1.44
CA THR A 301 30.07 2.70 -1.68
C THR A 301 30.21 2.42 -3.19
N LYS A 302 31.32 1.80 -3.61
CA LYS A 302 31.50 1.36 -5.01
C LYS A 302 30.38 0.43 -5.48
N ARG A 303 29.85 -0.42 -4.59
CA ARG A 303 28.74 -1.34 -4.89
C ARG A 303 27.45 -0.59 -5.10
N GLU A 304 27.14 0.41 -4.29
CA GLU A 304 25.95 1.24 -4.40
C GLU A 304 25.96 2.11 -5.65
N ASN A 305 27.12 2.73 -5.95
CA ASN A 305 27.30 3.44 -7.23
C ASN A 305 27.07 2.52 -8.44
N LYS A 306 27.55 1.27 -8.38
CA LYS A 306 27.31 0.30 -9.44
C LYS A 306 25.82 -0.05 -9.58
N LEU A 307 25.06 -0.16 -8.47
CA LEU A 307 23.61 -0.38 -8.51
C LEU A 307 22.88 0.77 -9.20
N ILE A 308 23.21 2.01 -8.81
CA ILE A 308 22.61 3.21 -9.42
C ILE A 308 22.92 3.27 -10.92
N GLU A 309 24.18 2.99 -11.29
CA GLU A 309 24.57 3.00 -12.70
C GLU A 309 23.89 1.87 -13.49
N THR A 310 23.78 0.68 -12.91
CA THR A 310 23.02 -0.42 -13.56
C THR A 310 21.56 -0.02 -13.78
N ALA A 311 20.92 0.63 -12.80
CA ALA A 311 19.54 1.12 -12.97
C ALA A 311 19.42 2.15 -14.11
N LYS A 312 20.39 3.07 -14.27
CA LYS A 312 20.43 4.00 -15.40
C LYS A 312 20.61 3.30 -16.76
N GLN A 313 21.46 2.26 -16.80
CA GLN A 313 21.65 1.47 -18.01
C GLN A 313 20.40 0.65 -18.36
N GLU A 314 19.64 0.18 -17.36
CA GLU A 314 18.34 -0.46 -17.59
C GLU A 314 17.30 0.52 -18.15
N VAL A 315 17.27 1.78 -17.71
CA VAL A 315 16.43 2.84 -18.34
C VAL A 315 16.75 2.99 -19.81
N LYS A 316 18.04 3.14 -20.17
CA LYS A 316 18.46 3.20 -21.58
C LYS A 316 18.03 1.97 -22.37
N PHE A 317 18.20 0.77 -21.80
CA PHE A 317 17.80 -0.47 -22.43
C PHE A 317 16.28 -0.55 -22.69
N ILE A 318 15.46 -0.06 -21.74
CA ILE A 318 14.00 0.02 -21.91
C ILE A 318 13.65 0.99 -23.03
N ASN A 319 14.31 2.14 -23.10
CA ASN A 319 14.10 3.18 -24.12
C ASN A 319 14.74 2.85 -25.48
N GLU A 320 15.34 1.66 -25.63
CA GLU A 320 16.05 1.25 -26.84
C GLU A 320 17.22 2.16 -27.21
N GLU A 321 17.81 2.81 -26.20
CA GLU A 321 19.03 3.60 -26.34
C GLU A 321 20.28 2.71 -26.17
N PRO A 322 21.46 3.15 -26.65
CA PRO A 322 22.71 2.44 -26.39
C PRO A 322 22.95 2.22 -24.90
N SER A 323 23.03 0.96 -24.48
CA SER A 323 23.12 0.52 -23.08
C SER A 323 24.22 -0.53 -22.91
N GLU A 324 24.85 -0.53 -21.73
CA GLU A 324 25.84 -1.55 -21.33
C GLU A 324 25.18 -2.85 -20.84
N VAL A 325 23.87 -2.85 -20.63
CA VAL A 325 23.10 -4.04 -20.24
C VAL A 325 22.19 -4.52 -21.37
N SER A 326 21.97 -5.83 -21.41
CA SER A 326 21.11 -6.49 -22.40
C SER A 326 19.91 -7.19 -21.74
N LYS A 327 19.67 -6.96 -20.46
CA LYS A 327 18.55 -7.53 -19.67
C LYS A 327 18.26 -6.72 -18.43
N LEU A 328 17.05 -6.84 -17.92
CA LEU A 328 16.66 -6.28 -16.63
C LEU A 328 17.17 -7.15 -15.47
N SER A 329 17.59 -6.52 -14.38
CA SER A 329 18.06 -7.17 -13.16
C SER A 329 17.62 -6.43 -11.88
N ILE A 330 17.49 -5.11 -11.94
CA ILE A 330 17.05 -4.24 -10.84
C ILE A 330 15.55 -3.96 -10.97
N MET A 331 15.09 -3.65 -12.17
CA MET A 331 13.69 -3.31 -12.45
C MET A 331 12.79 -4.55 -12.67
N GLY A 332 13.28 -5.75 -12.36
CA GLY A 332 12.53 -7.00 -12.51
C GLY A 332 13.12 -7.95 -13.54
N SER A 333 12.31 -8.45 -14.45
CA SER A 333 12.72 -9.36 -15.53
C SER A 333 12.30 -8.80 -16.88
N ASP A 334 12.90 -9.34 -17.96
CA ASP A 334 12.62 -8.92 -19.34
C ASP A 334 11.15 -9.09 -19.74
N LYS A 335 10.37 -9.90 -19.02
CA LYS A 335 8.91 -9.97 -19.19
C LYS A 335 8.20 -8.64 -18.91
N MET A 336 8.84 -7.73 -18.17
CA MET A 336 8.32 -6.39 -17.89
C MET A 336 8.61 -5.39 -19.02
N LEU A 337 9.46 -5.71 -20.00
CA LEU A 337 9.81 -4.78 -21.07
C LEU A 337 8.60 -4.23 -21.84
N PRO A 338 7.62 -5.04 -22.30
CA PRO A 338 6.45 -4.52 -23.00
C PRO A 338 5.66 -3.53 -22.13
N TYR A 339 5.52 -3.81 -20.84
CA TYR A 339 4.87 -2.94 -19.89
C TYR A 339 5.60 -1.60 -19.74
N PHE A 340 6.91 -1.63 -19.53
CA PHE A 340 7.70 -0.40 -19.39
C PHE A 340 7.74 0.41 -20.69
N ARG A 341 7.85 -0.23 -21.85
CA ARG A 341 7.86 0.45 -23.16
C ARG A 341 6.54 1.12 -23.49
N GLU A 342 5.40 0.63 -22.98
CA GLU A 342 4.14 1.36 -23.10
C GLU A 342 4.22 2.76 -22.45
N PHE A 343 4.90 2.89 -21.32
CA PHE A 343 5.05 4.19 -20.64
C PHE A 343 5.84 5.21 -21.48
N SER A 344 6.83 4.76 -22.28
CA SER A 344 7.63 5.68 -23.10
C SER A 344 6.82 6.36 -24.21
N THR A 345 5.65 5.82 -24.57
CA THR A 345 4.75 6.39 -25.58
C THR A 345 3.70 7.33 -25.01
N TYR A 346 3.70 7.57 -23.69
CA TYR A 346 2.69 8.33 -23.00
C TYR A 346 3.30 9.50 -22.18
N ASN A 347 2.83 10.72 -22.46
CA ASN A 347 3.16 11.90 -21.69
C ASN A 347 1.89 12.44 -21.01
N PRO A 348 1.78 12.41 -19.68
CA PRO A 348 0.58 12.85 -18.98
C PRO A 348 0.28 14.35 -19.20
N ALA A 349 1.31 15.22 -19.31
CA ALA A 349 1.10 16.66 -19.51
C ALA A 349 0.47 16.97 -20.87
N ASP A 350 0.82 16.22 -21.93
CA ASP A 350 0.24 16.44 -23.25
C ASP A 350 -1.24 16.05 -23.30
N VAL A 351 -1.63 15.00 -22.55
CA VAL A 351 -3.04 14.64 -22.39
C VAL A 351 -3.78 15.69 -21.55
N ILE A 352 -3.19 16.17 -20.44
CA ILE A 352 -3.80 17.18 -19.57
C ILE A 352 -4.15 18.45 -20.37
N LYS A 353 -3.30 18.92 -21.26
CA LYS A 353 -3.56 20.11 -22.12
C LYS A 353 -4.81 19.97 -22.99
N GLN A 354 -5.24 18.73 -23.28
CA GLN A 354 -6.41 18.44 -24.10
C GLN A 354 -7.68 18.22 -23.26
N LEU A 355 -7.55 18.06 -21.93
CA LEU A 355 -8.70 17.86 -21.05
C LEU A 355 -9.49 19.15 -20.89
N THR A 356 -10.80 19.02 -20.78
CA THR A 356 -11.72 20.12 -20.44
C THR A 356 -12.17 20.10 -18.97
N CYS A 357 -11.94 18.99 -18.27
CA CYS A 357 -12.24 18.85 -16.87
C CYS A 357 -11.15 19.48 -16.00
N ARG A 358 -11.49 19.78 -14.73
CA ARG A 358 -10.53 20.35 -13.77
C ARG A 358 -9.45 19.35 -13.40
N VAL A 359 -8.22 19.84 -13.21
CA VAL A 359 -7.06 19.03 -12.81
C VAL A 359 -6.40 19.64 -11.57
N LEU A 360 -6.25 18.87 -10.50
CA LEU A 360 -5.43 19.23 -9.34
C LEU A 360 -4.20 18.33 -9.29
N ILE A 361 -3.01 18.93 -9.39
CA ILE A 361 -1.74 18.24 -9.19
C ILE A 361 -1.26 18.55 -7.78
N THR A 362 -1.16 17.52 -6.93
CA THR A 362 -0.79 17.70 -5.52
C THR A 362 0.33 16.75 -5.13
N GLN A 363 1.31 17.28 -4.37
CA GLN A 363 2.56 16.60 -4.06
C GLN A 363 3.04 16.94 -2.65
N GLY A 364 3.63 15.96 -1.95
CA GLY A 364 4.35 16.20 -0.70
C GLY A 364 5.81 16.61 -0.97
N ASP A 365 6.31 17.62 -0.26
CA ASP A 365 7.70 18.07 -0.44
C ASP A 365 8.75 17.11 0.17
N ARG A 366 8.31 16.18 1.04
CA ARG A 366 9.15 15.10 1.61
C ARG A 366 9.04 13.77 0.87
N ASP A 367 8.33 13.72 -0.25
CA ASP A 367 8.21 12.51 -1.04
C ASP A 367 9.54 12.16 -1.72
N TYR A 368 10.15 11.02 -1.33
CA TYR A 368 11.37 10.53 -1.95
C TYR A 368 11.10 9.62 -3.15
N GLN A 369 9.88 9.06 -3.25
CA GLN A 369 9.53 8.16 -4.35
C GLN A 369 9.24 8.94 -5.62
N VAL A 370 8.46 10.02 -5.50
CA VAL A 370 8.15 10.95 -6.58
C VAL A 370 8.59 12.33 -6.10
N ARG A 371 9.79 12.75 -6.49
CA ARG A 371 10.40 13.95 -5.96
C ARG A 371 9.76 15.21 -6.56
N TYR A 372 9.28 16.12 -5.70
CA TYR A 372 8.63 17.34 -6.19
C TYR A 372 9.56 18.21 -7.04
N GLN A 373 10.86 18.23 -6.75
CA GLN A 373 11.85 19.04 -7.48
C GLN A 373 11.99 18.65 -8.95
N THR A 374 11.72 17.40 -9.28
CA THR A 374 11.86 16.87 -10.65
C THR A 374 10.51 16.59 -11.31
N GLU A 375 9.52 16.14 -10.56
CA GLU A 375 8.24 15.73 -11.12
C GLU A 375 7.18 16.84 -11.04
N PHE A 376 6.91 17.36 -9.84
CA PHE A 376 5.89 18.41 -9.64
C PHE A 376 6.29 19.73 -10.31
N VAL A 377 7.55 20.15 -10.15
CA VAL A 377 8.07 21.37 -10.79
C VAL A 377 7.96 21.24 -12.31
N LYS A 378 8.20 20.04 -12.87
CA LYS A 378 8.06 19.82 -14.31
C LYS A 378 6.63 19.98 -14.81
N TYR A 379 5.65 19.50 -14.05
CA TYR A 379 4.25 19.79 -14.34
C TYR A 379 3.94 21.28 -14.30
N GLN A 380 4.44 22.02 -13.29
CA GLN A 380 4.25 23.46 -13.20
C GLN A 380 4.83 24.19 -14.40
N GLU A 381 6.06 23.87 -14.82
CA GLU A 381 6.69 24.47 -16.00
C GLU A 381 5.85 24.29 -17.26
N LEU A 382 5.26 23.10 -17.46
CA LEU A 382 4.55 22.73 -18.68
C LEU A 382 3.09 23.18 -18.72
N LEU A 383 2.45 23.32 -17.55
CA LEU A 383 1.00 23.48 -17.42
C LEU A 383 0.59 24.78 -16.68
N GLN A 384 1.53 25.66 -16.30
CA GLN A 384 1.23 26.91 -15.57
C GLN A 384 0.28 27.86 -16.30
N ASN A 385 0.13 27.73 -17.61
CA ASN A 385 -0.75 28.55 -18.42
C ASN A 385 -2.12 27.89 -18.69
N GLU A 386 -2.34 26.70 -18.19
CA GLU A 386 -3.60 25.97 -18.37
C GLU A 386 -4.58 26.36 -17.24
N ASN A 387 -5.61 27.13 -17.56
CA ASN A 387 -6.56 27.68 -16.59
C ASN A 387 -7.38 26.61 -15.81
N HIS A 388 -7.42 25.38 -16.30
CA HIS A 388 -8.12 24.26 -15.67
C HIS A 388 -7.21 23.41 -14.76
N VAL A 389 -5.93 23.82 -14.59
CA VAL A 389 -4.93 23.08 -13.81
C VAL A 389 -4.54 23.86 -12.56
N ASP A 390 -4.80 23.26 -11.40
CA ASP A 390 -4.39 23.77 -10.10
C ASP A 390 -3.20 22.99 -9.54
N PHE A 391 -2.33 23.66 -8.79
CA PHE A 391 -1.15 23.06 -8.17
C PHE A 391 -1.16 23.22 -6.66
N ASN A 392 -0.83 22.16 -5.92
CA ASN A 392 -0.75 22.20 -4.48
C ASN A 392 0.47 21.40 -3.96
N LEU A 393 1.50 22.09 -3.51
CA LEU A 393 2.63 21.49 -2.82
C LEU A 393 2.36 21.50 -1.31
N ILE A 394 2.34 20.32 -0.70
CA ILE A 394 2.01 20.12 0.71
C ILE A 394 3.30 19.99 1.52
N PRO A 395 3.59 20.93 2.42
CA PRO A 395 4.83 20.90 3.19
C PRO A 395 4.82 19.78 4.24
N GLY A 396 5.99 19.16 4.42
CA GLY A 396 6.27 18.20 5.48
C GLY A 396 5.67 16.82 5.28
N VAL A 397 4.98 16.51 4.17
CA VAL A 397 4.36 15.17 3.99
C VAL A 397 5.13 14.31 2.99
N ASN A 398 5.11 13.00 3.25
CA ASN A 398 5.71 11.97 2.40
C ASN A 398 4.73 11.48 1.32
N HIS A 399 5.12 10.43 0.58
CA HIS A 399 4.33 9.82 -0.50
C HIS A 399 2.90 9.37 -0.09
N GLN A 400 2.67 9.06 1.19
CA GLN A 400 1.35 8.69 1.74
C GLN A 400 0.65 9.86 2.46
N LEU A 401 1.06 11.10 2.23
CA LEU A 401 0.56 12.30 2.90
C LEU A 401 0.74 12.31 4.44
N ILE A 402 1.66 11.51 4.95
CA ILE A 402 1.98 11.44 6.37
C ILE A 402 3.09 12.46 6.67
N TRP A 403 2.82 13.31 7.66
CA TRP A 403 3.77 14.36 8.07
C TRP A 403 5.00 13.78 8.78
N GLY A 404 6.13 14.43 8.62
CA GLY A 404 7.38 14.14 9.32
C GLY A 404 8.37 15.31 9.23
N ASP A 405 9.37 15.32 10.09
CA ASP A 405 10.38 16.37 10.25
C ASP A 405 11.79 15.99 9.76
N SER A 406 11.97 14.77 9.35
CA SER A 406 13.24 14.19 8.89
C SER A 406 13.14 13.72 7.42
N PRO A 407 14.25 13.44 6.73
CA PRO A 407 14.22 12.85 5.39
C PRO A 407 13.36 11.60 5.34
N SER A 408 12.43 11.55 4.39
CA SER A 408 11.50 10.43 4.25
C SER A 408 12.23 9.15 3.85
N THR A 409 11.83 8.03 4.45
CA THR A 409 12.41 6.71 4.19
C THR A 409 11.32 5.64 4.15
N PRO A 410 11.59 4.44 3.58
CA PRO A 410 10.65 3.33 3.62
C PRO A 410 10.20 2.92 5.02
N ASN A 411 11.00 3.23 6.06
CA ASN A 411 10.68 2.88 7.44
C ASN A 411 9.45 3.63 7.97
N GLU A 412 9.15 4.82 7.44
CA GLU A 412 7.96 5.59 7.83
C GLU A 412 6.66 4.82 7.52
N TYR A 413 6.66 3.98 6.50
CA TYR A 413 5.47 3.19 6.14
C TYR A 413 5.14 2.07 7.12
N TYR A 414 6.08 1.72 8.02
CA TYR A 414 5.88 0.75 9.10
C TYR A 414 5.43 1.39 10.42
N ILE A 415 5.35 2.71 10.46
CA ILE A 415 4.88 3.49 11.60
C ILE A 415 3.44 3.89 11.35
N PRO A 416 2.50 3.69 12.32
CA PRO A 416 1.14 4.17 12.18
C PRO A 416 1.10 5.69 11.94
N GLY A 417 0.44 6.10 10.88
CA GLY A 417 0.28 7.50 10.50
C GLY A 417 -0.96 7.70 9.64
N HIS A 418 -1.42 8.96 9.58
CA HIS A 418 -2.61 9.35 8.81
C HIS A 418 -2.37 10.68 8.12
N PRO A 419 -2.96 10.92 6.93
CA PRO A 419 -3.09 12.26 6.39
C PRO A 419 -3.78 13.20 7.39
N SER A 420 -3.31 14.43 7.47
CA SER A 420 -3.96 15.42 8.34
C SER A 420 -5.34 15.81 7.80
N VAL A 421 -6.26 16.15 8.71
CA VAL A 421 -7.60 16.67 8.35
C VAL A 421 -7.50 17.89 7.44
N LYS A 422 -6.50 18.76 7.63
CA LYS A 422 -6.28 19.97 6.81
C LYS A 422 -5.98 19.59 5.35
N VAL A 423 -5.15 18.57 5.13
CA VAL A 423 -4.83 18.08 3.78
C VAL A 423 -6.09 17.53 3.10
N ILE A 424 -6.84 16.66 3.81
CA ILE A 424 -8.07 16.08 3.26
C ILE A 424 -9.12 17.15 3.01
N LYS A 425 -9.23 18.14 3.92
CA LYS A 425 -10.16 19.27 3.73
C LYS A 425 -9.81 20.09 2.48
N HIS A 426 -8.55 20.36 2.25
CA HIS A 426 -8.12 21.08 1.04
C HIS A 426 -8.53 20.35 -0.26
N LEU A 427 -8.33 19.02 -0.31
CA LEU A 427 -8.80 18.20 -1.43
C LEU A 427 -10.33 18.22 -1.56
N SER A 428 -11.05 18.16 -0.43
CA SER A 428 -12.51 18.24 -0.41
C SER A 428 -13.04 19.58 -0.85
N ASP A 429 -12.42 20.68 -0.43
CA ASP A 429 -12.79 22.04 -0.82
C ASP A 429 -12.63 22.23 -2.33
N TRP A 430 -11.55 21.70 -2.91
CA TRP A 430 -11.35 21.73 -4.36
C TRP A 430 -12.45 20.97 -5.12
N ILE A 431 -12.87 19.80 -4.64
CA ILE A 431 -13.97 19.02 -5.24
C ILE A 431 -15.30 19.79 -5.15
N ASN A 432 -15.57 20.45 -4.00
CA ASN A 432 -16.82 21.14 -3.72
C ASN A 432 -16.92 22.56 -4.33
N GLN A 433 -15.83 23.09 -4.87
CA GLN A 433 -15.84 24.34 -5.66
C GLN A 433 -16.57 24.08 -6.98
N LYS A 434 -17.63 24.86 -7.23
CA LYS A 434 -18.41 24.83 -8.49
C LYS A 434 -17.81 25.74 -9.53
#